data_2b6ea61814228a5e5bbc0993f26e873d
#
_entry.id   2b6ea61814228a5e5bbc0993f26e873d
#
_cell.length_a   1.000
_cell.length_b   1.000
_cell.length_c   1.000
_cell.angle_alpha   90.00
_cell.angle_beta   90.00
_cell.angle_gamma   90.00
#
_symmetry.space_group_name_H-M   'P 1'
#
loop_
_entity.id
_entity.type
_entity.pdbx_description
1 polymer ?
#
loop_
_entity_poly.entity_id
_entity_poly.type
_entity_poly.pdbx_seq_one_letter_code
_entity_poly.pdbx_strand_id
1 'polypeptide(L)'
;MSINRELMLIKVKYNKENRRDIMENCTIMKAEIVDMSKNMMVIQICDTSERIELFIEMLKSVSIVEIARTGTMALTKFKEQ
;
A
#
# COMPACT_ATOMS: atom_id res chain seq x y z
N MET A 1 -18.06 12.64 -13.17
CA MET A 1 -17.14 12.36 -12.06
C MET A 1 -16.33 11.11 -12.34
N SER A 2 -15.08 11.12 -12.02
CA SER A 2 -14.20 9.97 -12.25
C SER A 2 -13.74 9.36 -10.92
N ILE A 3 -13.38 8.09 -11.00
CA ILE A 3 -12.79 7.37 -9.87
C ILE A 3 -11.31 7.22 -10.17
N ASN A 4 -10.47 7.79 -9.30
CA ASN A 4 -9.03 7.74 -9.44
C ASN A 4 -8.44 6.75 -8.44
N ARG A 5 -7.70 5.79 -8.94
CA ARG A 5 -7.07 4.76 -8.12
C ARG A 5 -5.68 4.46 -8.64
N GLU A 6 -4.85 4.02 -7.73
CA GLU A 6 -3.51 3.55 -8.03
C GLU A 6 -3.30 2.25 -7.26
N LEU A 7 -2.63 1.30 -7.87
CA LEU A 7 -2.22 0.07 -7.22
C LEU A 7 -0.73 0.14 -6.91
N MET A 8 -0.37 -0.21 -5.70
CA MET A 8 1.03 -0.28 -5.30
C MET A 8 1.31 -1.61 -4.60
N LEU A 9 2.44 -2.21 -4.96
CA LEU A 9 3.02 -3.32 -4.21
C LEU A 9 4.31 -2.78 -3.60
N ILE A 10 4.48 -2.99 -2.30
CA ILE A 10 5.67 -2.55 -1.61
C ILE A 10 6.25 -3.71 -0.81
N LYS A 11 7.54 -3.96 -1.02
CA LYS A 11 8.25 -5.00 -0.28
C LYS A 11 9.09 -4.32 0.79
N VAL A 12 8.90 -4.74 2.02
CA VAL A 12 9.62 -4.20 3.17
C VAL A 12 10.33 -5.30 3.92
N LYS A 13 11.46 -4.93 4.52
CA LYS A 13 12.18 -5.81 5.43
C LYS A 13 11.69 -5.50 6.84
N TYR A 14 11.28 -6.53 7.57
CA TYR A 14 10.75 -6.33 8.90
C TYR A 14 11.52 -7.15 9.94
N ASN A 15 11.33 -6.80 11.20
CA ASN A 15 11.90 -7.51 12.34
C ASN A 15 10.84 -7.60 13.45
N LYS A 16 11.22 -8.16 14.58
CA LYS A 16 10.28 -8.34 15.71
C LYS A 16 9.80 -7.00 16.27
N GLU A 17 10.64 -5.98 16.22
CA GLU A 17 10.33 -4.69 16.82
C GLU A 17 9.33 -3.89 16.00
N ASN A 18 9.37 -3.98 14.67
CA ASN A 18 8.51 -3.17 13.81
C ASN A 18 7.34 -3.93 13.20
N ARG A 19 7.29 -5.25 13.37
CA ARG A 19 6.26 -6.09 12.74
C ARG A 19 4.84 -5.64 13.09
N ARG A 20 4.59 -5.40 14.37
CA ARG A 20 3.24 -5.00 14.84
C ARG A 20 2.85 -3.66 14.25
N ASP A 21 3.75 -2.70 14.23
CA ASP A 21 3.47 -1.36 13.70
C ASP A 21 3.13 -1.42 12.21
N ILE A 22 3.88 -2.22 11.44
CA ILE A 22 3.61 -2.40 10.02
C ILE A 22 2.20 -2.98 9.83
N MET A 23 1.86 -4.02 10.60
CA MET A 23 0.55 -4.66 10.50
C MET A 23 -0.59 -3.73 10.90
N GLU A 24 -0.39 -2.91 11.92
CA GLU A 24 -1.36 -1.90 12.31
C GLU A 24 -1.57 -0.87 11.20
N ASN A 25 -0.49 -0.40 10.60
CA ASN A 25 -0.57 0.55 9.49
C ASN A 25 -1.34 -0.05 8.32
N CYS A 26 -1.11 -1.34 8.03
CA CYS A 26 -1.87 -2.04 7.00
C CYS A 26 -3.36 -2.07 7.33
N THR A 27 -3.71 -2.34 8.58
CA THR A 27 -5.10 -2.37 9.01
C THR A 27 -5.76 -1.00 8.87
N ILE A 28 -5.08 0.05 9.33
CA ILE A 28 -5.60 1.41 9.27
C ILE A 28 -5.83 1.85 7.83
N MET A 29 -4.90 1.54 6.95
CA MET A 29 -4.95 1.95 5.53
C MET A 29 -5.68 0.97 4.64
N LYS A 30 -6.17 -0.14 5.21
CA LYS A 30 -6.84 -1.21 4.46
C LYS A 30 -5.95 -1.79 3.37
N ALA A 31 -4.66 -1.90 3.68
CA ALA A 31 -3.70 -2.57 2.81
C ALA A 31 -3.67 -4.06 3.15
N GLU A 32 -3.26 -4.87 2.19
CA GLU A 32 -3.19 -6.32 2.35
C GLU A 32 -1.76 -6.80 2.33
N ILE A 33 -1.42 -7.69 3.26
CA ILE A 33 -0.16 -8.42 3.20
C ILE A 33 -0.40 -9.62 2.28
N VAL A 34 0.21 -9.57 1.08
CA VAL A 34 -0.04 -10.59 0.04
C VAL A 34 1.04 -11.66 0.01
N ASP A 35 2.17 -11.40 0.63
CA ASP A 35 3.23 -12.40 0.78
C ASP A 35 4.05 -12.07 2.01
N MET A 36 4.61 -13.09 2.63
CA MET A 36 5.36 -12.92 3.86
C MET A 36 6.39 -14.03 3.99
N SER A 37 7.62 -13.65 4.29
CA SER A 37 8.68 -14.58 4.64
C SER A 37 9.14 -14.28 6.06
N LYS A 38 10.21 -14.92 6.49
CA LYS A 38 10.75 -14.74 7.84
C LYS A 38 11.12 -13.29 8.13
N ASN A 39 11.57 -12.54 7.12
CA ASN A 39 12.07 -11.18 7.31
C ASN A 39 11.60 -10.18 6.27
N MET A 40 10.69 -10.57 5.39
CA MET A 40 10.15 -9.71 4.33
C MET A 40 8.65 -9.78 4.30
N MET A 41 8.00 -8.67 3.96
CA MET A 41 6.57 -8.61 3.66
C MET A 41 6.36 -7.93 2.34
N VAL A 42 5.41 -8.42 1.56
CA VAL A 42 4.91 -7.72 0.37
C VAL A 42 3.51 -7.25 0.71
N ILE A 43 3.29 -5.95 0.58
CA ILE A 43 2.03 -5.31 0.94
C ILE A 43 1.42 -4.70 -0.32
N GLN A 44 0.13 -4.91 -0.49
CA GLN A 44 -0.62 -4.37 -1.62
C GLN A 44 -1.60 -3.32 -1.10
N ILE A 45 -1.66 -2.19 -1.78
CA ILE A 45 -2.66 -1.17 -1.48
C ILE A 45 -3.20 -0.61 -2.78
N CYS A 46 -4.53 -0.46 -2.85
CA CYS A 46 -5.20 0.16 -3.98
C CYS A 46 -6.03 1.32 -3.41
N ASP A 47 -5.63 2.54 -3.75
CA ASP A 47 -6.26 3.72 -3.15
C ASP A 47 -5.96 4.95 -4.02
N THR A 48 -6.33 6.13 -3.52
CA THR A 48 -5.95 7.38 -4.18
C THR A 48 -4.44 7.59 -4.04
N SER A 49 -3.87 8.40 -4.94
CA SER A 49 -2.44 8.71 -4.88
C SER A 49 -2.05 9.35 -3.55
N GLU A 50 -2.91 10.21 -3.03
CA GLU A 50 -2.65 10.89 -1.75
C GLU A 50 -2.57 9.90 -0.60
N ARG A 51 -3.46 8.91 -0.57
CA ARG A 51 -3.44 7.92 0.51
C ARG A 51 -2.26 6.95 0.35
N ILE A 52 -1.89 6.63 -0.88
CA ILE A 52 -0.69 5.81 -1.13
C ILE A 52 0.55 6.53 -0.65
N GLU A 53 0.68 7.83 -0.94
CA GLU A 53 1.81 8.61 -0.43
C GLU A 53 1.81 8.66 1.10
N LEU A 54 0.64 8.79 1.72
CA LEU A 54 0.53 8.74 3.18
C LEU A 54 1.03 7.40 3.72
N PHE A 55 0.64 6.29 3.07
CA PHE A 55 1.06 4.96 3.48
C PHE A 55 2.59 4.82 3.41
N ILE A 56 3.20 5.29 2.32
CA ILE A 56 4.66 5.28 2.17
C ILE A 56 5.31 6.08 3.30
N GLU A 57 4.75 7.25 3.62
CA GLU A 57 5.26 8.08 4.71
C GLU A 57 5.17 7.36 6.06
N MET A 58 4.08 6.63 6.30
CA MET A 58 3.92 5.84 7.52
C MET A 58 4.97 4.74 7.64
N LEU A 59 5.53 4.29 6.52
CA LEU A 59 6.54 3.24 6.48
C LEU A 59 7.97 3.78 6.37
N LYS A 60 8.17 5.08 6.54
CA LYS A 60 9.49 5.70 6.31
C LYS A 60 10.61 5.19 7.21
N SER A 61 10.27 4.68 8.39
CA SER A 61 11.26 4.11 9.32
C SER A 61 11.56 2.64 9.05
N VAL A 62 10.84 2.05 8.10
CA VAL A 62 10.99 0.65 7.71
C VAL A 62 11.89 0.57 6.49
N SER A 63 12.69 -0.49 6.39
CA SER A 63 13.56 -0.70 5.24
C SER A 63 12.72 -1.14 4.03
N ILE A 64 12.53 -0.23 3.08
CA ILE A 64 11.80 -0.51 1.84
C ILE A 64 12.77 -1.11 0.83
N VAL A 65 12.45 -2.30 0.34
CA VAL A 65 13.32 -3.04 -0.58
C VAL A 65 12.93 -2.75 -2.02
N GLU A 66 11.64 -2.66 -2.29
CA GLU A 66 11.15 -2.52 -3.66
C GLU A 66 9.74 -1.93 -3.65
N ILE A 67 9.46 -1.08 -4.63
CA ILE A 67 8.13 -0.51 -4.85
C ILE A 67 7.77 -0.67 -6.31
N ALA A 68 6.58 -1.18 -6.58
CA ALA A 68 6.01 -1.22 -7.92
C ALA A 68 4.67 -0.49 -7.87
N ARG A 69 4.48 0.48 -8.74
CA ARG A 69 3.25 1.30 -8.80
C ARG A 69 2.73 1.32 -10.23
N THR A 70 1.41 1.31 -10.36
CA THR A 70 0.78 1.39 -11.68
C THR A 70 0.65 2.82 -12.18
N GLY A 71 0.81 3.81 -11.29
CA GLY A 71 0.42 5.18 -11.60
C GLY A 71 -1.10 5.31 -11.50
N THR A 72 -1.57 6.55 -11.56
CA THR A 72 -2.98 6.84 -11.39
C THR A 72 -3.79 6.35 -12.59
N MET A 73 -4.81 5.54 -12.30
CA MET A 73 -5.81 5.12 -13.28
C MET A 73 -7.12 5.78 -12.93
N ALA A 74 -7.81 6.28 -13.95
CA ALA A 74 -9.09 6.97 -13.76
C ALA A 74 -10.16 6.30 -14.61
N LEU A 75 -11.29 6.00 -13.97
CA LEU A 75 -12.46 5.44 -14.65
C LEU A 75 -13.64 6.36 -14.44
N THR A 76 -14.39 6.57 -15.50
CA THR A 76 -15.63 7.33 -15.40
C THR A 76 -16.67 6.47 -14.68
N LYS A 77 -17.36 7.07 -13.72
CA LYS A 77 -18.45 6.37 -13.04
C LYS A 77 -19.55 6.03 -14.04
N PHE A 78 -20.20 4.92 -13.81
CA PHE A 78 -21.35 4.56 -14.60
C PHE A 78 -22.42 5.64 -14.49
N LYS A 79 -23.02 5.93 -15.65
CA LYS A 79 -24.21 6.79 -15.68
C LYS A 79 -25.43 5.88 -15.76
N GLU A 80 -26.48 6.28 -15.08
CA GLU A 80 -27.74 5.59 -15.22
C GLU A 80 -28.32 5.87 -16.60
N GLN A 81 -28.83 4.85 -17.23
CA GLN A 81 -29.40 4.94 -18.56
C GLN A 81 -30.89 5.21 -18.46
#